data_70de6ed78adcbde73198547f0b2e6dc2
#
_entry.id   70de6ed78adcbde73198547f0b2e6dc2
#
_cell.length_a   1.000
_cell.length_b   1.000
_cell.length_c   1.000
_cell.angle_alpha   90.00
_cell.angle_beta   90.00
_cell.angle_gamma   90.00
#
_symmetry.space_group_name_H-M   'P 1'
#
loop_
_entity.id
_entity.type
_entity.pdbx_description
1 polymer ?
#
loop_
_entity_poly.entity_id
_entity_poly.type
_entity_poly.pdbx_seq_one_letter_code
_entity_poly.pdbx_strand_id
1 'polypeptide(L)'
;MDKTYRISNDGTIFEIKDDGSIAKLAKIDDKGQISTLSGTVMTANGGSKGGYWFFIVLFAIAAIILGVLYAEADDKYSRANRERTEYRNKYESASSTTSSLRSEISSLEHELDNAKSELSNLKSKVSNTYPLIITDIEIANVTYDGDIHTNYGNSLYGSSTMYLQPRIKYTGLSSGNKTIKVKWYNPDGTIHRGTSSPSGFSQSHSMYVYSGDNNTYTLSGWGNSSKGHWGSGTYRIEIWYENTCLKSKTFTIY
;
A
#
# COMPACT_ATOMS: atom_id res chain seq x y z
N MET A 1 35.56 37.81 -14.97
CA MET A 1 34.68 38.95 -15.29
C MET A 1 34.65 39.08 -16.79
N ASP A 2 33.54 38.71 -17.40
CA ASP A 2 33.40 38.71 -18.86
C ASP A 2 32.99 40.11 -19.30
N LYS A 3 33.84 40.76 -20.09
CA LYS A 3 33.54 42.10 -20.64
C LYS A 3 32.71 41.94 -21.92
N THR A 4 31.51 42.51 -21.93
CA THR A 4 30.64 42.47 -23.11
C THR A 4 30.82 43.72 -23.95
N TYR A 5 31.13 43.57 -25.24
CA TYR A 5 31.28 44.66 -26.19
C TYR A 5 30.17 44.62 -27.22
N ARG A 6 29.68 45.83 -27.62
CA ARG A 6 28.73 45.97 -28.72
C ARG A 6 29.21 47.03 -29.72
N ILE A 7 28.94 46.81 -30.98
CA ILE A 7 29.17 47.74 -32.06
C ILE A 7 27.78 48.21 -32.55
N SER A 8 27.57 49.50 -32.55
CA SER A 8 26.36 50.08 -33.15
C SER A 8 26.48 50.24 -34.66
N ASN A 9 25.35 50.47 -35.33
CA ASN A 9 25.31 50.62 -36.78
C ASN A 9 26.09 51.84 -37.32
N ASP A 10 26.41 52.82 -36.47
CA ASP A 10 27.22 53.97 -36.80
C ASP A 10 28.74 53.74 -36.53
N GLY A 11 29.15 52.50 -36.27
CA GLY A 11 30.54 52.11 -36.02
C GLY A 11 31.04 52.44 -34.62
N THR A 12 30.18 52.81 -33.67
CA THR A 12 30.60 53.07 -32.29
C THR A 12 30.73 51.76 -31.49
N ILE A 13 31.85 51.57 -30.81
CA ILE A 13 32.15 50.41 -29.95
C ILE A 13 31.86 50.81 -28.52
N PHE A 14 31.05 49.99 -27.84
CA PHE A 14 30.67 50.15 -26.44
C PHE A 14 31.12 48.96 -25.61
N GLU A 15 31.54 49.23 -24.37
CA GLU A 15 31.68 48.27 -23.30
C GLU A 15 30.44 48.32 -22.43
N ILE A 16 29.81 47.19 -22.18
CA ILE A 16 28.73 47.06 -21.17
C ILE A 16 29.36 46.54 -19.91
N LYS A 17 29.33 47.32 -18.85
CA LYS A 17 29.88 46.93 -17.53
C LYS A 17 28.88 46.09 -16.75
N ASP A 18 29.36 45.35 -15.76
CA ASP A 18 28.55 44.45 -14.94
C ASP A 18 27.42 45.14 -14.18
N ASP A 19 27.53 46.46 -13.95
CA ASP A 19 26.49 47.30 -13.35
C ASP A 19 25.41 47.76 -14.35
N GLY A 20 25.48 47.31 -15.59
CA GLY A 20 24.59 47.72 -16.69
C GLY A 20 24.94 49.06 -17.32
N SER A 21 25.97 49.78 -16.82
CA SER A 21 26.43 51.03 -17.43
C SER A 21 27.15 50.77 -18.76
N ILE A 22 27.01 51.72 -19.70
CA ILE A 22 27.58 51.63 -21.06
C ILE A 22 28.70 52.65 -21.17
N ALA A 23 29.90 52.17 -21.50
CA ALA A 23 31.05 53.02 -21.75
C ALA A 23 31.36 53.04 -23.26
N LYS A 24 31.39 54.21 -23.83
CA LYS A 24 31.78 54.38 -25.25
C LYS A 24 33.29 54.34 -25.36
N LEU A 25 33.84 53.40 -26.11
CA LEU A 25 35.29 53.16 -26.18
C LEU A 25 35.95 53.76 -27.43
N ALA A 26 35.35 53.57 -28.57
CA ALA A 26 35.93 54.02 -29.82
C ALA A 26 34.83 54.20 -30.89
N LYS A 27 35.16 54.85 -31.99
CA LYS A 27 34.33 54.93 -33.20
C LYS A 27 35.16 54.58 -34.44
N ILE A 28 34.59 53.79 -35.33
CA ILE A 28 35.15 53.49 -36.64
C ILE A 28 34.43 54.38 -37.64
N ASP A 29 35.18 55.16 -38.44
CA ASP A 29 34.62 55.97 -39.49
C ASP A 29 34.48 55.21 -40.82
N ASP A 30 33.83 55.81 -41.80
CA ASP A 30 33.58 55.20 -43.14
C ASP A 30 34.86 54.88 -43.92
N LYS A 31 36.01 55.38 -43.44
CA LYS A 31 37.34 55.08 -44.02
C LYS A 31 38.11 54.03 -43.22
N GLY A 32 37.47 53.40 -42.21
CA GLY A 32 38.07 52.41 -41.35
C GLY A 32 39.04 52.97 -40.30
N GLN A 33 39.00 54.30 -40.02
CA GLN A 33 39.83 54.89 -38.98
C GLN A 33 39.16 54.74 -37.61
N ILE A 34 39.93 54.27 -36.65
CA ILE A 34 39.45 54.09 -35.26
C ILE A 34 39.84 55.32 -34.42
N SER A 35 38.85 56.08 -33.98
CA SER A 35 39.03 57.15 -33.02
C SER A 35 38.67 56.70 -31.61
N THR A 36 39.64 56.73 -30.68
CA THR A 36 39.39 56.53 -29.26
C THR A 36 38.85 57.81 -28.64
N LEU A 37 38.00 57.69 -27.62
CA LEU A 37 37.40 58.84 -26.88
C LEU A 37 38.42 59.67 -26.11
N SER A 38 39.69 59.26 -26.01
CA SER A 38 40.77 59.99 -25.40
C SER A 38 41.46 61.00 -26.36
N GLY A 39 40.91 61.25 -27.54
CA GLY A 39 41.36 62.28 -28.44
C GLY A 39 42.63 61.95 -29.28
N THR A 40 43.12 60.76 -29.25
CA THR A 40 44.25 60.31 -30.08
C THR A 40 43.71 59.72 -31.36
N VAL A 41 43.70 60.49 -32.44
CA VAL A 41 43.42 59.99 -33.79
C VAL A 41 44.67 59.25 -34.26
N MET A 42 44.58 57.94 -34.39
CA MET A 42 45.62 57.14 -35.06
C MET A 42 45.35 57.18 -36.57
N THR A 43 45.91 58.12 -37.24
CA THR A 43 45.95 58.16 -38.69
C THR A 43 47.02 57.20 -39.19
N ALA A 44 46.61 56.19 -39.96
CA ALA A 44 47.55 55.38 -40.75
C ALA A 44 48.12 56.20 -41.91
N ASN A 45 49.06 57.09 -41.59
CA ASN A 45 49.72 57.87 -42.65
C ASN A 45 50.85 57.06 -43.26
N GLY A 46 50.77 56.79 -44.55
CA GLY A 46 51.64 55.99 -45.34
C GLY A 46 53.12 56.40 -45.25
N GLY A 47 53.99 55.42 -45.11
CA GLY A 47 55.36 55.57 -45.49
C GLY A 47 56.42 55.42 -44.39
N SER A 48 56.24 54.49 -43.46
CA SER A 48 57.36 53.99 -42.68
C SER A 48 57.10 52.56 -42.16
N LYS A 49 58.18 51.81 -41.94
CA LYS A 49 58.18 50.41 -41.50
C LYS A 49 57.34 50.14 -40.20
N GLY A 50 56.84 51.19 -39.54
CA GLY A 50 55.99 51.13 -38.35
C GLY A 50 54.54 50.70 -38.64
N GLY A 51 53.97 50.97 -39.84
CA GLY A 51 52.61 50.61 -40.17
C GLY A 51 52.39 49.07 -40.23
N TYR A 52 53.37 48.35 -40.69
CA TYR A 52 53.30 46.90 -40.79
C TYR A 52 53.23 46.22 -39.39
N TRP A 53 53.97 46.76 -38.41
CA TRP A 53 53.94 46.28 -37.04
C TRP A 53 52.59 46.52 -36.35
N PHE A 54 51.91 47.61 -36.68
CA PHE A 54 50.60 47.91 -36.12
C PHE A 54 49.55 46.88 -36.60
N PHE A 55 49.54 46.50 -37.87
CA PHE A 55 48.64 45.49 -38.39
C PHE A 55 48.99 44.10 -37.82
N ILE A 56 50.26 43.77 -37.67
CA ILE A 56 50.67 42.48 -37.06
C ILE A 56 50.16 42.37 -35.62
N VAL A 57 50.30 43.43 -34.82
CA VAL A 57 49.79 43.49 -33.44
C VAL A 57 48.27 43.40 -33.41
N LEU A 58 47.59 44.09 -34.30
CA LEU A 58 46.12 44.08 -34.37
C LEU A 58 45.58 42.69 -34.78
N PHE A 59 46.23 42.03 -35.73
CA PHE A 59 45.92 40.64 -36.12
C PHE A 59 46.23 39.67 -35.01
N ALA A 60 47.33 39.87 -34.27
CA ALA A 60 47.65 39.02 -33.14
C ALA A 60 46.61 39.15 -32.01
N ILE A 61 46.15 40.35 -31.70
CA ILE A 61 45.12 40.60 -30.72
C ILE A 61 43.79 40.01 -31.18
N ALA A 62 43.43 40.18 -32.46
CA ALA A 62 42.20 39.59 -33.00
C ALA A 62 42.26 38.03 -32.99
N ALA A 63 43.40 37.42 -33.28
CA ALA A 63 43.59 35.98 -33.19
C ALA A 63 43.49 35.44 -31.76
N ILE A 64 44.01 36.19 -30.78
CA ILE A 64 43.89 35.86 -29.37
C ILE A 64 42.44 35.92 -28.93
N ILE A 65 41.69 37.00 -29.28
CA ILE A 65 40.28 37.16 -28.94
C ILE A 65 39.45 36.03 -29.58
N LEU A 66 39.67 35.74 -30.86
CA LEU A 66 38.99 34.63 -31.55
C LEU A 66 39.34 33.27 -30.90
N GLY A 67 40.58 33.06 -30.49
CA GLY A 67 41.00 31.85 -29.80
C GLY A 67 40.30 31.66 -28.43
N VAL A 68 40.17 32.76 -27.68
CA VAL A 68 39.45 32.75 -26.40
C VAL A 68 37.95 32.47 -26.58
N LEU A 69 37.33 33.17 -27.56
CA LEU A 69 35.89 32.95 -27.88
C LEU A 69 35.64 31.52 -28.38
N TYR A 70 36.54 30.97 -29.15
CA TYR A 70 36.43 29.58 -29.63
C TYR A 70 36.57 28.58 -28.47
N ALA A 71 37.53 28.77 -27.56
CA ALA A 71 37.74 27.92 -26.40
C ALA A 71 36.53 27.97 -25.46
N GLU A 72 35.93 29.14 -25.26
CA GLU A 72 34.71 29.32 -24.45
C GLU A 72 33.49 28.63 -25.08
N ALA A 73 33.36 28.74 -26.40
CA ALA A 73 32.29 28.08 -27.15
C ALA A 73 32.44 26.54 -27.10
N ASP A 74 33.67 26.03 -27.22
CA ASP A 74 33.98 24.59 -27.12
C ASP A 74 33.69 24.04 -25.74
N ASP A 75 34.04 24.79 -24.68
CA ASP A 75 33.74 24.39 -23.29
C ASP A 75 32.22 24.35 -23.03
N LYS A 76 31.48 25.36 -23.48
CA LYS A 76 30.01 25.38 -23.41
C LYS A 76 29.40 24.21 -24.17
N TYR A 77 29.88 23.93 -25.38
CA TYR A 77 29.43 22.78 -26.16
C TYR A 77 29.71 21.45 -25.48
N SER A 78 30.90 21.30 -24.92
CA SER A 78 31.31 20.10 -24.20
C SER A 78 30.48 19.88 -22.93
N ARG A 79 30.16 20.94 -22.18
CA ARG A 79 29.24 20.86 -21.01
C ARG A 79 27.84 20.46 -21.43
N ALA A 80 27.26 21.12 -22.45
CA ALA A 80 25.93 20.80 -22.95
C ALA A 80 25.84 19.34 -23.46
N ASN A 81 26.90 18.85 -24.10
CA ASN A 81 26.94 17.47 -24.57
C ASN A 81 27.05 16.45 -23.42
N ARG A 82 27.81 16.77 -22.35
CA ARG A 82 27.86 15.95 -21.11
C ARG A 82 26.49 15.89 -20.44
N GLU A 83 25.84 17.05 -20.26
CA GLU A 83 24.50 17.11 -19.66
C GLU A 83 23.48 16.31 -20.50
N ARG A 84 23.50 16.45 -21.82
CA ARG A 84 22.65 15.68 -22.73
C ARG A 84 22.87 14.18 -22.57
N THR A 85 24.12 13.74 -22.44
CA THR A 85 24.47 12.32 -22.26
C THR A 85 23.98 11.82 -20.88
N GLU A 86 24.13 12.64 -19.85
CA GLU A 86 23.63 12.31 -18.51
C GLU A 86 22.11 12.17 -18.48
N TYR A 87 21.37 13.13 -19.07
CA TYR A 87 19.90 13.03 -19.16
C TYR A 87 19.45 11.83 -19.98
N ARG A 88 20.16 11.52 -21.06
CA ARG A 88 19.87 10.31 -21.85
C ARG A 88 20.04 9.04 -21.03
N ASN A 89 21.15 8.91 -20.31
CA ASN A 89 21.40 7.75 -19.45
C ASN A 89 20.36 7.62 -18.34
N LYS A 90 19.96 8.74 -17.70
CA LYS A 90 18.87 8.76 -16.71
C LYS A 90 17.53 8.32 -17.32
N TYR A 91 17.23 8.81 -18.53
CA TYR A 91 16.00 8.42 -19.22
C TYR A 91 15.99 6.93 -19.59
N GLU A 92 17.09 6.39 -20.12
CA GLU A 92 17.22 4.97 -20.45
C GLU A 92 17.10 4.08 -19.20
N SER A 93 17.73 4.47 -18.10
CA SER A 93 17.62 3.78 -16.81
C SER A 93 16.18 3.81 -16.27
N ALA A 94 15.52 4.97 -16.28
CA ALA A 94 14.13 5.11 -15.84
C ALA A 94 13.16 4.29 -16.73
N SER A 95 13.39 4.26 -18.04
CA SER A 95 12.62 3.47 -18.99
C SER A 95 12.77 1.96 -18.72
N SER A 96 13.98 1.50 -18.46
CA SER A 96 14.26 0.11 -18.10
C SER A 96 13.58 -0.28 -16.79
N THR A 97 13.70 0.56 -15.76
CA THR A 97 13.03 0.36 -14.46
C THR A 97 11.51 0.30 -14.62
N THR A 98 10.94 1.20 -15.43
CA THR A 98 9.49 1.22 -15.71
C THR A 98 9.04 -0.07 -16.39
N SER A 99 9.82 -0.60 -17.32
CA SER A 99 9.52 -1.87 -18.00
C SER A 99 9.58 -3.05 -17.03
N SER A 100 10.57 -3.09 -16.14
CA SER A 100 10.69 -4.11 -15.09
C SER A 100 9.49 -4.07 -14.12
N LEU A 101 9.13 -2.87 -13.65
CA LEU A 101 7.98 -2.70 -12.75
C LEU A 101 6.65 -3.11 -13.41
N ARG A 102 6.46 -2.84 -14.69
CA ARG A 102 5.27 -3.30 -15.43
C ARG A 102 5.20 -4.82 -15.50
N SER A 103 6.33 -5.49 -15.72
CA SER A 103 6.39 -6.96 -15.73
C SER A 103 6.07 -7.53 -14.35
N GLU A 104 6.59 -6.92 -13.28
CA GLU A 104 6.31 -7.31 -11.91
C GLU A 104 4.83 -7.12 -11.54
N ILE A 105 4.23 -5.98 -11.91
CA ILE A 105 2.80 -5.72 -11.73
C ILE A 105 1.98 -6.81 -12.42
N SER A 106 2.29 -7.15 -13.67
CA SER A 106 1.55 -8.20 -14.40
C SER A 106 1.67 -9.58 -13.74
N SER A 107 2.85 -9.91 -13.19
CA SER A 107 3.05 -11.14 -12.42
C SER A 107 2.22 -11.17 -11.15
N LEU A 108 2.23 -10.07 -10.38
CA LEU A 108 1.46 -9.95 -9.15
C LEU A 108 -0.06 -9.98 -9.40
N GLU A 109 -0.54 -9.38 -10.48
CA GLU A 109 -1.94 -9.46 -10.91
C GLU A 109 -2.34 -10.90 -11.19
N HIS A 110 -1.50 -11.67 -11.88
CA HIS A 110 -1.75 -13.07 -12.17
C HIS A 110 -1.76 -13.93 -10.88
N GLU A 111 -0.81 -13.70 -9.98
CA GLU A 111 -0.76 -14.39 -8.67
C GLU A 111 -2.01 -14.08 -7.83
N LEU A 112 -2.46 -12.82 -7.83
CA LEU A 112 -3.67 -12.39 -7.13
C LEU A 112 -4.91 -13.09 -7.68
N ASP A 113 -5.04 -13.22 -8.99
CA ASP A 113 -6.20 -13.89 -9.62
C ASP A 113 -6.19 -15.40 -9.37
N ASN A 114 -5.01 -16.03 -9.34
CA ASN A 114 -4.87 -17.42 -8.93
C ASN A 114 -5.28 -17.62 -7.46
N ALA A 115 -4.80 -16.77 -6.56
CA ALA A 115 -5.15 -16.83 -5.14
C ALA A 115 -6.67 -16.62 -4.89
N LYS A 116 -7.32 -15.71 -5.62
CA LYS A 116 -8.77 -15.52 -5.58
C LYS A 116 -9.52 -16.76 -6.06
N SER A 117 -9.05 -17.39 -7.11
CA SER A 117 -9.64 -18.60 -7.66
C SER A 117 -9.53 -19.76 -6.67
N GLU A 118 -8.36 -19.96 -6.07
CA GLU A 118 -8.14 -20.98 -5.04
C GLU A 118 -9.03 -20.74 -3.80
N LEU A 119 -9.12 -19.47 -3.34
CA LEU A 119 -9.98 -19.08 -2.22
C LEU A 119 -11.45 -19.39 -2.52
N SER A 120 -11.93 -19.07 -3.72
CA SER A 120 -13.30 -19.38 -4.15
C SER A 120 -13.56 -20.89 -4.16
N ASN A 121 -12.61 -21.66 -4.66
CA ASN A 121 -12.70 -23.13 -4.72
C ASN A 121 -12.71 -23.74 -3.31
N LEU A 122 -11.83 -23.25 -2.42
CA LEU A 122 -11.78 -23.69 -1.03
C LEU A 122 -13.07 -23.33 -0.29
N LYS A 123 -13.57 -22.11 -0.46
CA LYS A 123 -14.84 -21.66 0.11
C LYS A 123 -16.00 -22.55 -0.34
N SER A 124 -16.06 -22.92 -1.62
CA SER A 124 -17.07 -23.83 -2.16
C SER A 124 -16.96 -25.21 -1.51
N LYS A 125 -15.75 -25.78 -1.43
CA LYS A 125 -15.52 -27.08 -0.77
C LYS A 125 -15.96 -27.08 0.69
N VAL A 126 -15.58 -26.03 1.43
CA VAL A 126 -15.93 -25.88 2.85
C VAL A 126 -17.45 -25.72 3.02
N SER A 127 -18.11 -24.89 2.20
CA SER A 127 -19.55 -24.67 2.30
C SER A 127 -20.39 -25.90 1.90
N ASN A 128 -19.85 -26.76 1.03
CA ASN A 128 -20.49 -28.03 0.68
C ASN A 128 -20.36 -29.09 1.80
N THR A 129 -19.31 -28.98 2.62
CA THR A 129 -19.07 -29.91 3.74
C THR A 129 -19.68 -29.43 5.04
N TYR A 130 -19.63 -28.12 5.31
CA TYR A 130 -20.08 -27.51 6.55
C TYR A 130 -21.10 -26.40 6.25
N PRO A 131 -22.30 -26.46 6.84
CA PRO A 131 -23.30 -25.42 6.61
C PRO A 131 -23.01 -24.11 7.36
N LEU A 132 -22.20 -24.20 8.42
CA LEU A 132 -21.86 -23.05 9.28
C LEU A 132 -20.55 -23.32 10.03
N ILE A 133 -19.88 -22.25 10.44
CA ILE A 133 -18.74 -22.26 11.35
C ILE A 133 -19.21 -21.72 12.70
N ILE A 134 -19.08 -22.50 13.77
CA ILE A 134 -19.39 -22.02 15.12
C ILE A 134 -18.16 -21.32 15.69
N THR A 135 -18.30 -20.03 15.96
CA THR A 135 -17.21 -19.20 16.52
C THR A 135 -17.14 -19.30 18.03
N ASP A 136 -18.29 -19.35 18.71
CA ASP A 136 -18.35 -19.49 20.17
C ASP A 136 -19.60 -20.26 20.62
N ILE A 137 -19.54 -20.82 21.82
CA ILE A 137 -20.65 -21.43 22.55
C ILE A 137 -20.69 -20.76 23.93
N GLU A 138 -21.82 -20.16 24.29
CA GLU A 138 -22.07 -19.62 25.61
C GLU A 138 -23.17 -20.42 26.28
N ILE A 139 -23.14 -20.56 27.61
CA ILE A 139 -24.08 -21.36 28.36
C ILE A 139 -24.70 -20.49 29.44
N ALA A 140 -26.01 -20.55 29.56
CA ALA A 140 -26.78 -19.96 30.66
C ALA A 140 -27.49 -21.06 31.47
N ASN A 141 -27.85 -20.73 32.71
CA ASN A 141 -28.80 -21.51 33.49
C ASN A 141 -30.19 -20.85 33.32
N VAL A 142 -31.16 -21.62 32.87
CA VAL A 142 -32.54 -21.13 32.66
C VAL A 142 -33.56 -21.99 33.42
N THR A 143 -34.74 -21.43 33.63
CA THR A 143 -35.91 -22.15 34.15
C THR A 143 -36.53 -23.05 33.07
N TYR A 144 -37.54 -23.84 33.43
CA TYR A 144 -38.32 -24.64 32.46
C TYR A 144 -38.95 -23.76 31.36
N ASP A 145 -39.47 -22.60 31.72
CA ASP A 145 -40.11 -21.64 30.81
C ASP A 145 -39.09 -20.84 29.98
N GLY A 146 -37.77 -21.01 30.21
CA GLY A 146 -36.71 -20.35 29.50
C GLY A 146 -36.25 -19.01 30.10
N ASP A 147 -36.75 -18.66 31.29
CA ASP A 147 -36.30 -17.45 31.99
C ASP A 147 -34.84 -17.62 32.47
N ILE A 148 -34.02 -16.61 32.19
CA ILE A 148 -32.61 -16.64 32.54
C ILE A 148 -32.43 -16.48 34.07
N HIS A 149 -31.89 -17.52 34.68
CA HIS A 149 -31.52 -17.52 36.11
C HIS A 149 -30.03 -17.12 36.29
N THR A 150 -29.15 -17.62 35.43
CA THR A 150 -27.72 -17.22 35.38
C THR A 150 -27.38 -16.89 33.94
N ASN A 151 -26.89 -15.65 33.71
CA ASN A 151 -26.57 -15.15 32.38
C ASN A 151 -25.48 -15.95 31.67
N TYR A 152 -25.51 -15.89 30.35
CA TYR A 152 -24.51 -16.49 29.46
C TYR A 152 -23.09 -16.08 29.85
N GLY A 153 -22.21 -17.07 29.98
CA GLY A 153 -20.80 -16.86 30.30
C GLY A 153 -20.47 -16.67 31.78
N ASN A 154 -21.46 -16.59 32.65
CA ASN A 154 -21.25 -16.49 34.09
C ASN A 154 -21.01 -17.86 34.73
N SER A 155 -20.48 -17.87 35.96
CA SER A 155 -20.27 -19.09 36.74
C SER A 155 -21.58 -19.82 37.02
N LEU A 156 -21.58 -21.13 36.88
CA LEU A 156 -22.71 -22.00 37.10
C LEU A 156 -22.52 -22.74 38.44
N TYR A 157 -23.57 -22.84 39.24
CA TYR A 157 -23.54 -23.53 40.52
C TYR A 157 -24.54 -24.68 40.54
N GLY A 158 -24.09 -25.89 40.84
CA GLY A 158 -24.92 -27.09 40.83
C GLY A 158 -26.19 -26.98 41.66
N SER A 159 -26.10 -26.36 42.85
CA SER A 159 -27.22 -26.13 43.75
C SER A 159 -28.35 -25.26 43.17
N SER A 160 -28.05 -24.42 42.16
CA SER A 160 -29.03 -23.49 41.57
C SER A 160 -29.32 -23.80 40.10
N THR A 161 -28.53 -24.67 39.48
CA THR A 161 -28.67 -25.00 38.04
C THR A 161 -29.86 -25.93 37.79
N MET A 162 -30.71 -25.52 36.84
CA MET A 162 -31.85 -26.28 36.34
C MET A 162 -31.61 -26.78 34.95
N TYR A 163 -31.76 -25.90 33.96
CA TYR A 163 -31.50 -26.20 32.55
C TYR A 163 -30.30 -25.43 32.07
N LEU A 164 -29.35 -26.12 31.46
CA LEU A 164 -28.23 -25.50 30.73
C LEU A 164 -28.65 -25.19 29.32
N GLN A 165 -28.77 -23.91 29.00
CA GLN A 165 -29.16 -23.45 27.67
C GLN A 165 -27.94 -22.96 26.91
N PRO A 166 -27.54 -23.63 25.81
CA PRO A 166 -26.45 -23.16 24.98
C PRO A 166 -26.91 -22.11 23.98
N ARG A 167 -26.09 -21.11 23.74
CA ARG A 167 -26.19 -20.12 22.69
C ARG A 167 -24.95 -20.21 21.83
N ILE A 168 -25.13 -20.48 20.54
CA ILE A 168 -24.02 -20.56 19.57
C ILE A 168 -23.93 -19.25 18.79
N LYS A 169 -22.70 -18.74 18.61
CA LYS A 169 -22.37 -17.69 17.65
C LYS A 169 -21.80 -18.37 16.43
N TYR A 170 -22.26 -18.02 15.23
CA TYR A 170 -21.84 -18.70 14.02
C TYR A 170 -21.81 -17.80 12.81
N THR A 171 -21.02 -18.22 11.80
CA THR A 171 -21.05 -17.68 10.43
C THR A 171 -21.67 -18.72 9.53
N GLY A 172 -22.74 -18.37 8.81
CA GLY A 172 -23.39 -19.24 7.85
C GLY A 172 -22.57 -19.38 6.58
N LEU A 173 -22.43 -20.62 6.07
CA LEU A 173 -21.72 -20.91 4.83
C LEU A 173 -22.68 -21.31 3.70
N SER A 174 -23.80 -21.97 4.02
CA SER A 174 -24.82 -22.31 3.06
C SER A 174 -26.23 -22.11 3.64
N SER A 175 -27.12 -21.49 2.86
CA SER A 175 -28.48 -21.22 3.28
C SER A 175 -29.32 -22.51 3.34
N GLY A 176 -30.34 -22.50 4.22
CA GLY A 176 -31.35 -23.53 4.35
C GLY A 176 -31.50 -24.10 5.75
N ASN A 177 -32.51 -24.95 5.92
CA ASN A 177 -32.76 -25.66 7.18
C ASN A 177 -31.65 -26.67 7.46
N LYS A 178 -31.07 -26.59 8.65
CA LYS A 178 -29.99 -27.46 9.13
C LYS A 178 -30.38 -28.09 10.45
N THR A 179 -30.09 -29.38 10.58
CA THR A 179 -30.30 -30.10 11.84
C THR A 179 -28.99 -30.16 12.60
N ILE A 180 -28.94 -29.44 13.72
CA ILE A 180 -27.80 -29.41 14.62
C ILE A 180 -28.06 -30.37 15.77
N LYS A 181 -27.11 -31.20 16.11
CA LYS A 181 -27.16 -32.15 17.23
C LYS A 181 -26.22 -31.72 18.33
N VAL A 182 -26.59 -32.00 19.57
CA VAL A 182 -25.79 -31.62 20.75
C VAL A 182 -25.47 -32.87 21.58
N LYS A 183 -24.23 -32.96 22.03
CA LYS A 183 -23.80 -33.91 23.05
C LYS A 183 -23.41 -33.12 24.32
N TRP A 184 -24.05 -33.44 25.42
CA TRP A 184 -23.63 -33.01 26.75
C TRP A 184 -22.86 -34.15 27.39
N TYR A 185 -21.66 -33.87 27.84
CA TYR A 185 -20.84 -34.85 28.54
C TYR A 185 -20.75 -34.51 30.04
N ASN A 186 -21.01 -35.51 30.84
CA ASN A 186 -20.77 -35.48 32.27
C ASN A 186 -19.26 -35.38 32.59
N PRO A 187 -18.88 -35.06 33.83
CA PRO A 187 -17.48 -35.04 34.25
C PRO A 187 -16.76 -36.39 34.08
N ASP A 188 -17.49 -37.51 34.13
CA ASP A 188 -16.97 -38.86 33.91
C ASP A 188 -16.80 -39.23 32.41
N GLY A 189 -17.14 -38.30 31.51
CA GLY A 189 -17.05 -38.49 30.06
C GLY A 189 -18.25 -39.21 29.45
N THR A 190 -19.25 -39.61 30.21
CA THR A 190 -20.49 -40.20 29.66
C THR A 190 -21.38 -39.14 29.02
N ILE A 191 -22.15 -39.52 28.01
CA ILE A 191 -23.11 -38.61 27.36
C ILE A 191 -24.37 -38.52 28.25
N HIS A 192 -24.76 -37.30 28.60
CA HIS A 192 -25.99 -37.05 29.33
C HIS A 192 -27.18 -37.18 28.36
N ARG A 193 -28.02 -38.19 28.57
CA ARG A 193 -29.15 -38.54 27.71
C ARG A 193 -30.42 -38.71 28.48
N GLY A 194 -31.54 -38.32 27.90
CA GLY A 194 -32.89 -38.62 28.37
C GLY A 194 -33.57 -39.70 27.49
N THR A 195 -34.77 -40.07 27.82
CA THR A 195 -35.57 -41.07 27.12
C THR A 195 -35.90 -40.67 25.68
N SER A 196 -36.03 -39.35 25.41
CA SER A 196 -36.31 -38.79 24.08
C SER A 196 -35.06 -38.40 23.30
N SER A 197 -33.88 -38.65 23.83
CA SER A 197 -32.61 -38.29 23.18
C SER A 197 -32.39 -39.08 21.89
N PRO A 198 -31.95 -38.41 20.78
CA PRO A 198 -31.58 -39.10 19.56
C PRO A 198 -30.42 -40.10 19.78
N SER A 199 -30.30 -41.10 18.94
CA SER A 199 -29.21 -42.10 19.07
C SER A 199 -27.85 -41.37 19.06
N GLY A 200 -27.05 -41.60 20.10
CA GLY A 200 -25.69 -41.04 20.26
C GLY A 200 -25.62 -39.55 20.57
N PHE A 201 -26.73 -38.84 20.82
CA PHE A 201 -26.76 -37.42 21.10
C PHE A 201 -27.70 -37.13 22.29
N SER A 202 -27.51 -35.96 22.93
CA SER A 202 -28.41 -35.52 24.00
C SER A 202 -29.68 -34.91 23.40
N GLN A 203 -29.55 -34.06 22.39
CA GLN A 203 -30.67 -33.35 21.76
C GLN A 203 -30.39 -33.03 20.29
N SER A 204 -31.46 -32.62 19.57
CA SER A 204 -31.39 -32.24 18.17
C SER A 204 -32.28 -30.99 17.94
N HIS A 205 -31.80 -30.05 17.13
CA HIS A 205 -32.47 -28.79 16.82
C HIS A 205 -32.47 -28.52 15.33
N SER A 206 -33.56 -28.02 14.79
CA SER A 206 -33.63 -27.49 13.45
C SER A 206 -33.50 -25.98 13.48
N MET A 207 -32.61 -25.43 12.67
CA MET A 207 -32.43 -23.99 12.51
C MET A 207 -32.24 -23.62 11.05
N TYR A 208 -32.68 -22.44 10.68
CA TYR A 208 -32.40 -21.90 9.35
C TYR A 208 -31.08 -21.11 9.39
N VAL A 209 -30.17 -21.42 8.46
CA VAL A 209 -28.90 -20.74 8.28
C VAL A 209 -28.98 -19.88 7.04
N TYR A 210 -28.45 -18.68 7.07
CA TYR A 210 -28.24 -17.80 5.91
C TYR A 210 -26.77 -17.73 5.57
N SER A 211 -26.44 -17.92 4.29
CA SER A 211 -25.04 -17.86 3.85
C SER A 211 -24.49 -16.43 3.96
N GLY A 212 -23.33 -16.29 4.56
CA GLY A 212 -22.62 -15.03 4.75
C GLY A 212 -22.98 -14.27 6.03
N ASP A 213 -24.06 -14.66 6.73
CA ASP A 213 -24.48 -14.00 7.95
C ASP A 213 -23.66 -14.45 9.16
N ASN A 214 -23.28 -13.49 10.00
CA ASN A 214 -22.84 -13.74 11.36
C ASN A 214 -24.06 -13.61 12.28
N ASN A 215 -24.40 -14.68 12.97
CA ASN A 215 -25.63 -14.72 13.77
C ASN A 215 -25.42 -15.47 15.08
N THR A 216 -26.42 -15.35 15.94
CA THR A 216 -26.52 -16.07 17.22
C THR A 216 -27.79 -16.89 17.22
N TYR A 217 -27.68 -18.16 17.64
CA TYR A 217 -28.83 -19.04 17.78
C TYR A 217 -28.85 -19.67 19.16
N THR A 218 -29.98 -19.55 19.85
CA THR A 218 -30.20 -20.14 21.18
C THR A 218 -30.85 -21.50 21.02
N LEU A 219 -30.19 -22.53 21.51
CA LEU A 219 -30.69 -23.89 21.53
C LEU A 219 -31.60 -24.09 22.77
N SER A 220 -32.43 -25.10 22.76
CA SER A 220 -33.23 -25.44 23.95
C SER A 220 -32.36 -25.87 25.13
N GLY A 221 -32.79 -25.57 26.32
CA GLY A 221 -32.12 -26.00 27.54
C GLY A 221 -32.14 -27.51 27.70
N TRP A 222 -31.10 -28.02 28.34
CA TRP A 222 -30.98 -29.43 28.76
C TRP A 222 -30.80 -29.53 30.27
N GLY A 223 -31.63 -30.33 30.97
CA GLY A 223 -31.52 -30.45 32.40
C GLY A 223 -32.79 -30.97 33.08
N ASN A 224 -33.10 -30.41 34.23
CA ASN A 224 -34.22 -30.81 35.08
C ASN A 224 -34.99 -29.57 35.54
N SER A 225 -36.31 -29.72 35.74
CA SER A 225 -37.18 -28.67 36.27
C SER A 225 -36.91 -28.32 37.72
N SER A 226 -36.22 -29.19 38.44
CA SER A 226 -35.78 -28.97 39.83
C SER A 226 -34.30 -28.59 39.85
N LYS A 227 -33.90 -27.75 40.83
CA LYS A 227 -32.52 -27.39 41.10
C LYS A 227 -31.73 -28.56 41.73
N GLY A 228 -30.40 -28.50 41.65
CA GLY A 228 -29.51 -29.42 42.35
C GLY A 228 -29.25 -30.78 41.69
N HIS A 229 -29.69 -30.95 40.43
CA HIS A 229 -29.42 -32.19 39.68
C HIS A 229 -28.07 -32.17 38.92
N TRP A 230 -27.36 -31.04 38.94
CA TRP A 230 -26.04 -30.92 38.35
C TRP A 230 -24.96 -30.98 39.45
N GLY A 231 -24.14 -32.01 39.41
CA GLY A 231 -22.99 -32.12 40.33
C GLY A 231 -21.88 -31.12 39.96
N SER A 232 -21.03 -30.79 40.92
CA SER A 232 -19.83 -30.00 40.64
C SER A 232 -18.88 -30.79 39.77
N GLY A 233 -18.22 -30.12 38.83
CA GLY A 233 -17.26 -30.75 37.93
C GLY A 233 -17.11 -30.05 36.58
N THR A 234 -16.23 -30.59 35.78
CA THR A 234 -15.99 -30.08 34.41
C THR A 234 -16.82 -30.85 33.41
N TYR A 235 -17.75 -30.16 32.79
CA TYR A 235 -18.63 -30.67 31.77
C TYR A 235 -18.10 -30.27 30.39
N ARG A 236 -18.58 -30.95 29.35
CA ARG A 236 -18.29 -30.62 27.97
C ARG A 236 -19.56 -30.62 27.13
N ILE A 237 -19.69 -29.65 26.23
CA ILE A 237 -20.71 -29.61 25.19
C ILE A 237 -20.06 -29.71 23.84
N GLU A 238 -20.66 -30.48 22.94
CA GLU A 238 -20.26 -30.57 21.52
C GLU A 238 -21.47 -30.29 20.63
N ILE A 239 -21.25 -29.47 19.62
CA ILE A 239 -22.23 -29.15 18.60
C ILE A 239 -21.84 -29.91 17.32
N TRP A 240 -22.77 -30.67 16.77
CA TRP A 240 -22.56 -31.57 15.66
C TRP A 240 -23.49 -31.22 14.49
N TYR A 241 -22.99 -31.37 13.28
CA TYR A 241 -23.78 -31.42 12.06
C TYR A 241 -23.47 -32.76 11.37
N GLU A 242 -24.51 -33.50 11.07
CA GLU A 242 -24.40 -34.88 10.59
C GLU A 242 -23.47 -35.73 11.48
N ASN A 243 -22.30 -36.10 10.94
CA ASN A 243 -21.30 -36.91 11.65
C ASN A 243 -20.06 -36.10 12.05
N THR A 244 -20.11 -34.76 11.94
CA THR A 244 -18.96 -33.90 12.20
C THR A 244 -19.20 -33.02 13.43
N CYS A 245 -18.25 -33.01 14.36
CA CYS A 245 -18.21 -32.06 15.47
C CYS A 245 -17.76 -30.69 14.95
N LEU A 246 -18.68 -29.72 14.97
CA LEU A 246 -18.40 -28.36 14.52
C LEU A 246 -17.65 -27.55 15.57
N LYS A 247 -17.97 -27.74 16.84
CA LYS A 247 -17.35 -27.04 17.96
C LYS A 247 -17.52 -27.82 19.24
N SER A 248 -16.51 -27.78 20.09
CA SER A 248 -16.54 -28.28 21.46
C SER A 248 -16.18 -27.17 22.44
N LYS A 249 -16.81 -27.17 23.63
CA LYS A 249 -16.49 -26.28 24.74
C LYS A 249 -16.59 -27.00 26.05
N THR A 250 -15.60 -26.82 26.93
CA THR A 250 -15.65 -27.25 28.33
C THR A 250 -16.12 -26.09 29.22
N PHE A 251 -16.81 -26.40 30.29
CA PHE A 251 -17.26 -25.44 31.28
C PHE A 251 -17.34 -26.12 32.65
N THR A 252 -17.29 -25.34 33.72
CA THR A 252 -17.30 -25.88 35.10
C THR A 252 -18.61 -25.51 35.80
N ILE A 253 -19.18 -26.48 36.48
CA ILE A 253 -20.24 -26.28 37.48
C ILE A 253 -19.62 -26.42 38.85
N TYR A 254 -19.80 -25.44 39.71
CA TYR A 254 -19.25 -25.36 41.07
C TYR A 254 -20.20 -25.89 42.13
#